data_f3ce5ee9110cb3ec286a03e4bff1f769
#
_entry.id   f3ce5ee9110cb3ec286a03e4bff1f769
#
_cell.length_a   1.000
_cell.length_b   1.000
_cell.length_c   1.000
_cell.angle_alpha   90.00
_cell.angle_beta   90.00
_cell.angle_gamma   90.00
#
_symmetry.space_group_name_H-M   'P 1'
#
loop_
_entity.id
_entity.type
_entity.pdbx_description
1 polymer ?
#
loop_
_entity_poly.entity_id
_entity_poly.type
_entity_poly.pdbx_seq_one_letter_code
_entity_poly.pdbx_strand_id
1 'polypeptide(L)'
;MNSTLCYIKNDKNEYLLLHRIRKENDLNEGKWIGVGGKFEEGETADECVVREVFEETGLTLTDYHLHGLVKFISDVWEDEDMYLYSASGFTGTLREDCDEGVLMWVPADKVLDLPTWEGDRYFLGPLIEGRERIDMVVEYEGDKLVRCEDLTEPVMTLKSPLITCAHGFSTRRGGVSDGMFATLNLGMNRGDEPARVTENWNRFLDSAGISGRSFVCGKQVHGSRVVTAGRKDMRPAYGKGFMNECDGYVTAEPGVPLAIFTADCVPLLLEDPVHKVIAAVHCGWRSTASDIEKNAIEAMAVLGAEPSDIRAAAGPAIDRCCFEVGPEVIDAMRDLIGNDIEKYYGQRADKFMLDLRGVVRHRLIMLGLLPENIGLVGDCTMCHPDDYYSHRGTKGNRGSLACVISL
;
A
#
# COMPACT_ATOMS: atom_id res chain seq x y z
N MET A 1 8.32 -18.75 3.41
CA MET A 1 8.09 -19.16 1.99
C MET A 1 6.79 -18.56 1.50
N ASN A 2 6.64 -18.20 0.20
CA ASN A 2 5.41 -17.64 -0.35
C ASN A 2 4.72 -18.64 -1.26
N SER A 3 3.38 -18.70 -1.14
CA SER A 3 2.53 -19.54 -2.01
C SER A 3 1.19 -18.85 -2.30
N THR A 4 0.43 -19.42 -3.20
CA THR A 4 -0.97 -19.05 -3.46
C THR A 4 -1.88 -20.22 -3.12
N LEU A 5 -3.11 -19.89 -2.69
CA LEU A 5 -4.19 -20.84 -2.47
C LEU A 5 -5.47 -20.25 -3.05
N CYS A 6 -6.04 -20.89 -4.08
CA CYS A 6 -7.20 -20.41 -4.82
C CYS A 6 -8.40 -21.35 -4.70
N TYR A 7 -9.55 -20.81 -4.35
CA TYR A 7 -10.84 -21.50 -4.34
C TYR A 7 -11.67 -21.03 -5.53
N ILE A 8 -11.75 -21.87 -6.58
CA ILE A 8 -12.46 -21.58 -7.82
C ILE A 8 -13.91 -21.98 -7.67
N LYS A 9 -14.85 -21.08 -7.96
CA LYS A 9 -16.30 -21.28 -7.81
C LYS A 9 -16.99 -21.26 -9.17
N ASN A 10 -17.86 -22.24 -9.43
CA ASN A 10 -18.66 -22.29 -10.65
C ASN A 10 -20.06 -21.69 -10.46
N ASP A 11 -20.83 -21.59 -11.56
CA ASP A 11 -22.20 -21.05 -11.59
C ASP A 11 -23.21 -21.90 -10.80
N LYS A 12 -22.87 -23.13 -10.42
CA LYS A 12 -23.71 -24.03 -9.62
C LYS A 12 -23.47 -23.88 -8.13
N ASN A 13 -22.65 -22.90 -7.71
CA ASN A 13 -22.24 -22.71 -6.32
C ASN A 13 -21.42 -23.88 -5.76
N GLU A 14 -20.55 -24.46 -6.61
CA GLU A 14 -19.61 -25.51 -6.23
C GLU A 14 -18.19 -24.95 -6.29
N TYR A 15 -17.31 -25.38 -5.38
CA TYR A 15 -15.88 -25.06 -5.35
C TYR A 15 -15.06 -26.21 -5.92
N LEU A 16 -14.07 -25.88 -6.76
CA LEU A 16 -13.08 -26.86 -7.23
C LEU A 16 -12.06 -27.08 -6.13
N LEU A 17 -11.96 -28.31 -5.65
CA LEU A 17 -11.01 -28.72 -4.63
C LEU A 17 -10.11 -29.84 -5.14
N LEU A 18 -8.88 -29.88 -4.65
CA LEU A 18 -7.90 -30.92 -4.89
C LEU A 18 -7.85 -31.85 -3.67
N HIS A 19 -8.18 -33.12 -3.88
CA HIS A 19 -7.96 -34.20 -2.90
C HIS A 19 -6.55 -34.76 -3.04
N ARG A 20 -5.67 -34.48 -2.10
CA ARG A 20 -4.24 -34.86 -2.10
C ARG A 20 -4.06 -36.34 -1.73
N ILE A 21 -3.95 -37.23 -2.71
CA ILE A 21 -3.86 -38.69 -2.50
C ILE A 21 -2.78 -39.39 -3.32
N ARG A 22 -1.97 -38.64 -4.09
CA ARG A 22 -1.00 -39.26 -5.01
C ARG A 22 0.47 -39.06 -4.64
N LYS A 23 0.77 -38.13 -3.73
CA LYS A 23 2.14 -37.79 -3.34
C LYS A 23 2.46 -38.38 -1.97
N GLU A 24 3.45 -39.27 -1.89
CA GLU A 24 3.92 -39.83 -0.61
C GLU A 24 4.70 -38.78 0.19
N ASN A 25 4.53 -38.77 1.51
CA ASN A 25 5.14 -37.79 2.45
C ASN A 25 4.72 -36.33 2.15
N ASP A 26 3.50 -36.14 1.71
CA ASP A 26 2.92 -34.81 1.49
C ASP A 26 2.30 -34.29 2.80
N LEU A 27 2.61 -33.05 3.17
CA LEU A 27 1.98 -32.33 4.29
C LEU A 27 0.43 -32.42 4.21
N ASN A 28 -0.11 -32.38 3.01
CA ASN A 28 -1.55 -32.38 2.72
C ASN A 28 -2.11 -33.77 2.41
N GLU A 29 -1.40 -34.87 2.67
CA GLU A 29 -1.86 -36.23 2.36
C GLU A 29 -3.26 -36.50 2.95
N GLY A 30 -4.20 -36.92 2.11
CA GLY A 30 -5.58 -37.23 2.46
C GLY A 30 -6.48 -36.03 2.70
N LYS A 31 -5.99 -34.78 2.54
CA LYS A 31 -6.77 -33.55 2.76
C LYS A 31 -7.33 -33.00 1.45
N TRP A 32 -8.36 -32.21 1.59
CA TRP A 32 -8.98 -31.41 0.54
C TRP A 32 -8.54 -29.98 0.68
N ILE A 33 -7.92 -29.43 -0.36
CA ILE A 33 -7.39 -28.07 -0.37
C ILE A 33 -7.83 -27.31 -1.61
N GLY A 34 -7.64 -26.00 -1.63
CA GLY A 34 -7.73 -25.18 -2.85
C GLY A 34 -6.60 -25.53 -3.82
N VAL A 35 -6.63 -24.92 -5.00
CA VAL A 35 -5.60 -25.06 -6.04
C VAL A 35 -4.56 -23.96 -5.86
N GLY A 36 -3.28 -24.28 -5.99
CA GLY A 36 -2.21 -23.28 -5.87
C GLY A 36 -0.87 -23.89 -5.54
N GLY A 37 0.15 -23.06 -5.44
CA GLY A 37 1.51 -23.51 -5.18
C GLY A 37 2.48 -22.40 -4.89
N LYS A 38 3.77 -22.70 -4.92
CA LYS A 38 4.86 -21.83 -4.50
C LYS A 38 5.23 -20.82 -5.59
N PHE A 39 5.64 -19.63 -5.14
CA PHE A 39 6.18 -18.60 -6.04
C PHE A 39 7.46 -19.07 -6.71
N GLU A 40 7.62 -18.72 -7.99
CA GLU A 40 8.90 -18.74 -8.68
C GLU A 40 9.69 -17.45 -8.44
N GLU A 41 10.98 -17.45 -8.77
CA GLU A 41 11.85 -16.28 -8.55
C GLU A 41 11.39 -15.06 -9.35
N GLY A 42 11.02 -13.99 -8.64
CA GLY A 42 10.56 -12.74 -9.22
C GLY A 42 9.08 -12.70 -9.61
N GLU A 43 8.33 -13.74 -9.29
CA GLU A 43 6.89 -13.85 -9.56
C GLU A 43 6.07 -13.02 -8.56
N THR A 44 4.99 -12.42 -9.01
CA THR A 44 3.97 -11.79 -8.17
C THR A 44 2.91 -12.82 -7.74
N ALA A 45 2.10 -12.49 -6.71
CA ALA A 45 1.02 -13.37 -6.27
C ALA A 45 -0.01 -13.64 -7.39
N ASP A 46 -0.34 -12.62 -8.19
CA ASP A 46 -1.27 -12.74 -9.32
C ASP A 46 -0.70 -13.62 -10.45
N GLU A 47 0.58 -13.50 -10.75
CA GLU A 47 1.23 -14.35 -11.75
C GLU A 47 1.29 -15.80 -11.28
N CYS A 48 1.64 -16.02 -10.00
CA CYS A 48 1.70 -17.35 -9.40
C CYS A 48 0.33 -18.04 -9.41
N VAL A 49 -0.73 -17.39 -8.93
CA VAL A 49 -2.07 -18.02 -8.89
C VAL A 49 -2.56 -18.40 -10.29
N VAL A 50 -2.33 -17.56 -11.31
CA VAL A 50 -2.75 -17.84 -12.68
C VAL A 50 -1.96 -19.01 -13.27
N ARG A 51 -0.64 -19.09 -13.04
CA ARG A 51 0.23 -20.17 -13.48
C ARG A 51 -0.15 -21.49 -12.81
N GLU A 52 -0.19 -21.51 -11.48
CA GLU A 52 -0.46 -22.73 -10.70
C GLU A 52 -1.85 -23.29 -10.99
N VAL A 53 -2.89 -22.45 -11.06
CA VAL A 53 -4.23 -22.89 -11.44
C VAL A 53 -4.23 -23.51 -12.83
N PHE A 54 -3.52 -22.92 -13.80
CA PHE A 54 -3.43 -23.50 -15.13
C PHE A 54 -2.66 -24.83 -15.15
N GLU A 55 -1.56 -24.92 -14.44
CA GLU A 55 -0.72 -26.12 -14.37
C GLU A 55 -1.45 -27.30 -13.73
N GLU A 56 -2.15 -27.06 -12.63
CA GLU A 56 -2.86 -28.12 -11.91
C GLU A 56 -4.20 -28.49 -12.55
N THR A 57 -4.95 -27.52 -13.08
CA THR A 57 -6.34 -27.73 -13.50
C THR A 57 -6.58 -27.67 -15.01
N GLY A 58 -5.71 -26.99 -15.76
CA GLY A 58 -5.94 -26.64 -17.17
C GLY A 58 -6.90 -25.47 -17.36
N LEU A 59 -7.36 -24.84 -16.30
CA LEU A 59 -8.21 -23.64 -16.35
C LEU A 59 -7.36 -22.37 -16.35
N THR A 60 -7.79 -21.38 -17.13
CA THR A 60 -7.20 -20.04 -17.13
C THR A 60 -8.15 -19.08 -16.42
N LEU A 61 -7.71 -18.46 -15.35
CA LEU A 61 -8.50 -17.49 -14.59
C LEU A 61 -8.75 -16.21 -15.39
N THR A 62 -9.97 -15.70 -15.35
CA THR A 62 -10.38 -14.44 -16.01
C THR A 62 -11.01 -13.44 -15.05
N ASP A 63 -11.56 -13.90 -13.92
CA ASP A 63 -12.08 -13.09 -12.83
C ASP A 63 -11.72 -13.77 -11.52
N TYR A 64 -10.81 -13.14 -10.77
CA TYR A 64 -10.29 -13.64 -9.51
C TYR A 64 -9.97 -12.48 -8.54
N HIS A 65 -10.02 -12.77 -7.26
CA HIS A 65 -9.85 -11.77 -6.19
C HIS A 65 -8.91 -12.30 -5.10
N LEU A 66 -7.94 -11.46 -4.71
CA LEU A 66 -7.08 -11.69 -3.54
C LEU A 66 -7.81 -11.24 -2.29
N HIS A 67 -8.11 -12.19 -1.39
CA HIS A 67 -8.74 -11.90 -0.10
C HIS A 67 -7.74 -11.41 0.96
N GLY A 68 -6.53 -11.95 0.98
CA GLY A 68 -5.52 -11.59 1.96
C GLY A 68 -4.44 -12.63 2.15
N LEU A 69 -3.83 -12.61 3.32
CA LEU A 69 -2.69 -13.46 3.69
C LEU A 69 -3.03 -14.37 4.85
N VAL A 70 -2.87 -15.67 4.66
CA VAL A 70 -2.91 -16.67 5.72
C VAL A 70 -1.48 -17.07 6.04
N LYS A 71 -0.98 -16.69 7.22
CA LYS A 71 0.34 -17.08 7.71
C LYS A 71 0.25 -18.45 8.37
N PHE A 72 0.90 -19.43 7.78
CA PHE A 72 1.05 -20.77 8.34
C PHE A 72 2.38 -20.86 9.07
N ILE A 73 2.33 -21.15 10.36
CA ILE A 73 3.49 -21.32 11.26
C ILE A 73 3.50 -22.77 11.75
N SER A 74 4.66 -23.42 11.71
CA SER A 74 4.79 -24.82 12.14
C SER A 74 6.14 -25.10 12.75
N ASP A 75 6.17 -25.99 13.76
CA ASP A 75 7.40 -26.52 14.36
C ASP A 75 8.03 -27.68 13.55
N VAL A 76 7.30 -28.22 12.57
CA VAL A 76 7.72 -29.35 11.72
C VAL A 76 8.01 -28.93 10.28
N TRP A 77 7.25 -27.97 9.76
CA TRP A 77 7.31 -27.53 8.37
C TRP A 77 7.81 -26.09 8.27
N GLU A 78 8.30 -25.70 7.10
CA GLU A 78 8.71 -24.32 6.86
C GLU A 78 7.52 -23.37 6.94
N ASP A 79 7.69 -22.23 7.64
CA ASP A 79 6.66 -21.18 7.70
C ASP A 79 6.29 -20.71 6.31
N GLU A 80 4.99 -20.48 6.08
CA GLU A 80 4.44 -20.16 4.79
C GLU A 80 3.50 -18.96 4.84
N ASP A 81 3.69 -18.01 3.93
CA ASP A 81 2.77 -16.93 3.65
C ASP A 81 1.90 -17.34 2.44
N MET A 82 0.67 -17.80 2.71
CA MET A 82 -0.29 -18.22 1.70
C MET A 82 -1.17 -17.04 1.28
N TYR A 83 -1.10 -16.64 0.01
CA TYR A 83 -1.97 -15.63 -0.58
C TYR A 83 -3.30 -16.28 -0.97
N LEU A 84 -4.37 -15.92 -0.25
CA LEU A 84 -5.69 -16.54 -0.37
C LEU A 84 -6.51 -15.87 -1.47
N TYR A 85 -6.84 -16.64 -2.51
CA TYR A 85 -7.65 -16.19 -3.63
C TYR A 85 -9.01 -16.90 -3.72
N SER A 86 -9.99 -16.22 -4.31
CA SER A 86 -11.15 -16.85 -4.94
C SER A 86 -11.22 -16.49 -6.42
N ALA A 87 -11.84 -17.34 -7.21
CA ALA A 87 -12.09 -17.07 -8.63
C ALA A 87 -13.52 -17.47 -9.00
N SER A 88 -14.19 -16.62 -9.79
CA SER A 88 -15.55 -16.84 -10.34
C SER A 88 -15.58 -16.89 -11.85
N GLY A 89 -14.53 -16.38 -12.52
CA GLY A 89 -14.37 -16.42 -13.97
C GLY A 89 -13.16 -17.27 -14.39
N PHE A 90 -13.40 -18.18 -15.29
CA PHE A 90 -12.34 -19.01 -15.88
C PHE A 90 -12.72 -19.52 -17.28
N THR A 91 -11.72 -19.90 -18.08
CA THR A 91 -11.86 -20.55 -19.39
C THR A 91 -11.01 -21.81 -19.43
N GLY A 92 -11.18 -22.62 -20.46
CA GLY A 92 -10.43 -23.89 -20.60
C GLY A 92 -11.27 -25.10 -20.24
N THR A 93 -10.62 -26.25 -20.15
CA THR A 93 -11.25 -27.53 -19.81
C THR A 93 -10.53 -28.13 -18.62
N LEU A 94 -11.29 -28.50 -17.59
CA LEU A 94 -10.73 -29.15 -16.42
C LEU A 94 -10.02 -30.44 -16.80
N ARG A 95 -8.78 -30.62 -16.37
CA ARG A 95 -8.01 -31.85 -16.54
C ARG A 95 -8.65 -32.97 -15.72
N GLU A 96 -8.71 -34.18 -16.28
CA GLU A 96 -9.20 -35.36 -15.54
C GLU A 96 -8.17 -35.84 -14.49
N ASP A 97 -6.87 -35.61 -14.77
CA ASP A 97 -5.76 -36.03 -13.92
C ASP A 97 -4.89 -34.84 -13.49
N CYS A 98 -4.62 -34.79 -12.20
CA CYS A 98 -3.62 -33.93 -11.57
C CYS A 98 -2.55 -34.83 -10.92
N ASP A 99 -1.28 -34.47 -11.05
CA ASP A 99 -0.15 -35.27 -10.52
C ASP A 99 -0.20 -35.42 -9.00
N GLU A 100 -0.87 -34.50 -8.32
CA GLU A 100 -0.93 -34.41 -6.86
C GLU A 100 -2.19 -35.07 -6.26
N GLY A 101 -3.23 -35.28 -7.06
CA GLY A 101 -4.49 -35.85 -6.53
C GLY A 101 -5.63 -35.88 -7.54
N VAL A 102 -6.83 -35.76 -7.00
CA VAL A 102 -8.08 -35.75 -7.76
C VAL A 102 -8.81 -34.42 -7.58
N LEU A 103 -9.12 -33.76 -8.70
CA LEU A 103 -9.92 -32.54 -8.72
C LEU A 103 -11.41 -32.87 -8.71
N MET A 104 -12.17 -32.18 -7.85
CA MET A 104 -13.63 -32.38 -7.78
C MET A 104 -14.35 -31.07 -7.46
N TRP A 105 -15.49 -30.88 -8.13
CA TRP A 105 -16.45 -29.83 -7.79
C TRP A 105 -17.26 -30.25 -6.59
N VAL A 106 -17.21 -29.47 -5.50
CA VAL A 106 -17.86 -29.74 -4.23
C VAL A 106 -18.87 -28.63 -3.94
N PRO A 107 -20.15 -28.94 -3.64
CA PRO A 107 -21.13 -27.94 -3.24
C PRO A 107 -20.65 -27.11 -2.05
N ALA A 108 -20.88 -25.78 -2.08
CA ALA A 108 -20.37 -24.86 -1.07
C ALA A 108 -20.77 -25.23 0.37
N ASP A 109 -21.97 -25.80 0.57
CA ASP A 109 -22.48 -26.27 1.85
C ASP A 109 -21.81 -27.58 2.34
N LYS A 110 -20.98 -28.22 1.51
CA LYS A 110 -20.27 -29.47 1.84
C LYS A 110 -18.76 -29.26 2.01
N VAL A 111 -18.22 -28.13 1.62
CA VAL A 111 -16.75 -27.89 1.64
C VAL A 111 -16.20 -28.03 3.06
N LEU A 112 -16.87 -27.48 4.07
CA LEU A 112 -16.42 -27.54 5.49
C LEU A 112 -16.62 -28.91 6.15
N ASP A 113 -17.34 -29.83 5.50
CA ASP A 113 -17.53 -31.19 5.97
C ASP A 113 -16.37 -32.13 5.56
N LEU A 114 -15.53 -31.69 4.62
CA LEU A 114 -14.41 -32.46 4.09
C LEU A 114 -13.21 -32.48 5.05
N PRO A 115 -12.35 -33.52 5.00
CA PRO A 115 -11.07 -33.55 5.69
C PRO A 115 -10.14 -32.45 5.18
N THR A 116 -10.00 -31.36 5.92
CA THR A 116 -9.07 -30.25 5.69
C THR A 116 -8.15 -30.09 6.90
N TRP A 117 -7.21 -29.16 6.88
CA TRP A 117 -6.56 -28.73 8.11
C TRP A 117 -7.57 -28.07 9.05
N GLU A 118 -7.37 -28.22 10.35
CA GLU A 118 -8.29 -27.63 11.35
C GLU A 118 -8.38 -26.11 11.19
N GLY A 119 -7.26 -25.45 10.85
CA GLY A 119 -7.15 -24.01 10.63
C GLY A 119 -7.88 -23.50 9.38
N ASP A 120 -8.03 -24.38 8.35
CA ASP A 120 -8.64 -23.95 7.08
C ASP A 120 -10.07 -23.45 7.25
N ARG A 121 -10.84 -24.04 8.17
CA ARG A 121 -12.23 -23.62 8.44
C ARG A 121 -12.37 -22.16 8.84
N TYR A 122 -11.33 -21.57 9.45
CA TYR A 122 -11.37 -20.19 9.95
C TYR A 122 -11.19 -19.15 8.84
N PHE A 123 -10.59 -19.49 7.71
CA PHE A 123 -10.56 -18.62 6.53
C PHE A 123 -11.54 -19.08 5.43
N LEU A 124 -11.72 -20.38 5.28
CA LEU A 124 -12.59 -20.94 4.24
C LEU A 124 -14.08 -20.68 4.52
N GLY A 125 -14.51 -20.73 5.78
CA GLY A 125 -15.87 -20.36 6.18
C GLY A 125 -16.20 -18.91 5.79
N PRO A 126 -15.44 -17.92 6.28
CA PRO A 126 -15.59 -16.52 5.88
C PRO A 126 -15.51 -16.28 4.36
N LEU A 127 -14.64 -16.99 3.64
CA LEU A 127 -14.55 -16.90 2.18
C LEU A 127 -15.85 -17.37 1.50
N ILE A 128 -16.41 -18.50 1.92
CA ILE A 128 -17.68 -19.04 1.40
C ILE A 128 -18.84 -18.08 1.70
N GLU A 129 -18.81 -17.40 2.85
CA GLU A 129 -19.79 -16.39 3.25
C GLU A 129 -19.63 -15.06 2.50
N GLY A 130 -18.59 -14.92 1.67
CA GLY A 130 -18.33 -13.72 0.84
C GLY A 130 -17.59 -12.61 1.56
N ARG A 131 -16.80 -12.91 2.59
CA ARG A 131 -15.93 -11.93 3.25
C ARG A 131 -14.84 -11.45 2.29
N GLU A 132 -14.75 -10.15 2.07
CA GLU A 132 -13.82 -9.57 1.10
C GLU A 132 -12.35 -9.65 1.54
N ARG A 133 -12.09 -9.52 2.86
CA ARG A 133 -10.73 -9.54 3.41
C ARG A 133 -10.57 -10.57 4.49
N ILE A 134 -9.49 -11.36 4.39
CA ILE A 134 -9.18 -12.45 5.30
C ILE A 134 -7.67 -12.48 5.51
N ASP A 135 -7.20 -11.91 6.63
CA ASP A 135 -5.82 -11.98 7.07
C ASP A 135 -5.77 -12.77 8.38
N MET A 136 -4.97 -13.84 8.41
CA MET A 136 -4.98 -14.77 9.54
C MET A 136 -3.59 -15.30 9.87
N VAL A 137 -3.42 -15.73 11.10
CA VAL A 137 -2.34 -16.65 11.52
C VAL A 137 -2.96 -17.97 11.91
N VAL A 138 -2.41 -19.06 11.39
CA VAL A 138 -2.69 -20.42 11.84
C VAL A 138 -1.35 -21.07 12.23
N GLU A 139 -1.24 -21.54 13.48
CA GLU A 139 -0.01 -22.08 14.04
C GLU A 139 -0.25 -23.50 14.55
N TYR A 140 0.65 -24.41 14.18
CA TYR A 140 0.57 -25.83 14.47
C TYR A 140 1.79 -26.33 15.23
N GLU A 141 1.56 -27.19 16.22
CA GLU A 141 2.56 -28.08 16.82
C GLU A 141 2.28 -29.50 16.31
N GLY A 142 3.12 -30.01 15.41
CA GLY A 142 2.80 -31.20 14.63
C GLY A 142 1.53 -30.99 13.81
N ASP A 143 0.53 -31.88 13.98
CA ASP A 143 -0.77 -31.77 13.29
C ASP A 143 -1.84 -31.02 14.11
N LYS A 144 -1.50 -30.52 15.29
CA LYS A 144 -2.44 -29.88 16.20
C LYS A 144 -2.42 -28.36 16.01
N LEU A 145 -3.59 -27.78 15.74
CA LEU A 145 -3.77 -26.32 15.73
C LEU A 145 -3.61 -25.79 17.17
N VAL A 146 -2.62 -24.91 17.41
CA VAL A 146 -2.36 -24.29 18.72
C VAL A 146 -2.74 -22.81 18.75
N ARG A 147 -2.77 -22.14 17.59
CA ARG A 147 -3.19 -20.74 17.47
C ARG A 147 -3.94 -20.51 16.18
N CYS A 148 -5.02 -19.76 16.28
CA CYS A 148 -5.75 -19.21 15.14
C CYS A 148 -6.17 -17.79 15.50
N GLU A 149 -5.71 -16.81 14.71
CA GLU A 149 -5.94 -15.40 14.98
C GLU A 149 -6.34 -14.67 13.70
N ASP A 150 -7.46 -13.97 13.76
CA ASP A 150 -7.93 -13.08 12.67
C ASP A 150 -7.16 -11.76 12.78
N LEU A 151 -6.33 -11.49 11.78
CA LEU A 151 -5.52 -10.26 11.69
C LEU A 151 -6.12 -9.23 10.73
N THR A 152 -7.36 -9.44 10.29
CA THR A 152 -8.01 -8.58 9.30
C THR A 152 -8.27 -7.18 9.87
N GLU A 153 -7.24 -6.37 9.89
CA GLU A 153 -7.34 -4.95 10.25
C GLU A 153 -7.63 -4.14 8.97
N PRO A 154 -8.67 -3.28 8.97
CA PRO A 154 -8.93 -2.43 7.81
C PRO A 154 -7.79 -1.44 7.59
N VAL A 155 -7.45 -1.18 6.32
CA VAL A 155 -6.48 -0.12 6.00
C VAL A 155 -7.01 1.22 6.48
N MET A 156 -6.27 1.84 7.40
CA MET A 156 -6.60 3.17 7.91
C MET A 156 -6.00 4.23 6.99
N THR A 157 -6.83 4.76 6.08
CA THR A 157 -6.46 5.83 5.15
C THR A 157 -7.08 7.15 5.59
N LEU A 158 -6.23 8.16 5.74
CA LEU A 158 -6.68 9.52 6.06
C LEU A 158 -7.01 10.28 4.77
N LYS A 159 -8.09 11.04 4.80
CA LYS A 159 -8.56 11.86 3.67
C LYS A 159 -8.77 13.31 4.09
N SER A 160 -8.59 14.23 3.16
CA SER A 160 -8.90 15.64 3.36
C SER A 160 -10.30 15.96 2.81
N PRO A 161 -11.16 16.63 3.56
CA PRO A 161 -12.46 17.06 3.03
C PRO A 161 -12.34 18.13 1.92
N LEU A 162 -11.17 18.74 1.75
CA LEU A 162 -10.92 19.75 0.72
C LEU A 162 -10.63 19.14 -0.66
N ILE A 163 -10.02 17.95 -0.71
CA ILE A 163 -9.68 17.25 -1.95
C ILE A 163 -10.90 16.42 -2.37
N THR A 164 -11.34 16.59 -3.60
CA THR A 164 -12.57 15.96 -4.11
C THR A 164 -12.34 14.75 -5.00
N CYS A 165 -11.19 14.63 -5.60
CA CYS A 165 -10.79 13.44 -6.36
C CYS A 165 -10.33 12.31 -5.44
N ALA A 166 -10.11 11.11 -6.01
CA ALA A 166 -9.64 9.95 -5.25
C ALA A 166 -8.25 10.24 -4.67
N HIS A 167 -8.09 10.09 -3.35
CA HIS A 167 -6.83 10.38 -2.67
C HIS A 167 -6.74 9.71 -1.31
N GLY A 168 -5.54 9.68 -0.76
CA GLY A 168 -5.32 9.22 0.60
C GLY A 168 -3.91 9.46 1.10
N PHE A 169 -3.79 9.56 2.43
CA PHE A 169 -2.55 9.48 3.18
C PHE A 169 -2.57 8.19 3.98
N SER A 170 -1.57 7.35 3.83
CA SER A 170 -1.52 6.09 4.56
C SER A 170 -1.20 6.29 6.03
N THR A 171 -1.69 5.39 6.85
CA THR A 171 -1.09 5.06 8.14
C THR A 171 -0.20 3.82 7.98
N ARG A 172 0.29 3.24 9.08
CA ARG A 172 1.00 1.96 9.06
C ARG A 172 0.09 0.74 9.32
N ARG A 173 -1.24 0.94 9.40
CA ARG A 173 -2.23 -0.08 9.80
C ARG A 173 -2.92 -0.73 8.60
N GLY A 174 -3.24 -2.03 8.75
CA GLY A 174 -4.05 -2.78 7.80
C GLY A 174 -3.28 -3.39 6.63
N GLY A 175 -1.97 -3.55 6.80
CA GLY A 175 -1.10 -4.25 5.85
C GLY A 175 -0.74 -5.66 6.28
N VAL A 176 0.18 -6.28 5.52
CA VAL A 176 0.64 -7.67 5.69
C VAL A 176 2.12 -7.82 6.05
N SER A 177 2.85 -6.71 6.17
CA SER A 177 4.27 -6.73 6.53
C SER A 177 4.48 -6.96 8.02
N ASP A 178 5.63 -7.52 8.39
CA ASP A 178 5.98 -7.89 9.75
C ASP A 178 7.15 -7.09 10.33
N GLY A 179 7.45 -7.32 11.60
CA GLY A 179 8.61 -6.78 12.30
C GLY A 179 8.65 -5.26 12.27
N MET A 180 9.77 -4.68 11.85
CA MET A 180 9.92 -3.22 11.75
C MET A 180 9.04 -2.59 10.66
N PHE A 181 8.51 -3.40 9.75
CA PHE A 181 7.63 -3.01 8.64
C PHE A 181 6.15 -3.17 8.95
N ALA A 182 5.79 -3.68 10.13
CA ALA A 182 4.40 -3.96 10.51
C ALA A 182 3.55 -2.67 10.56
N THR A 183 2.40 -2.65 9.88
CA THR A 183 1.86 -3.67 8.97
C THR A 183 1.80 -3.19 7.53
N LEU A 184 1.42 -1.94 7.25
CA LEU A 184 1.23 -1.34 5.93
C LEU A 184 2.48 -0.59 5.46
N ASN A 185 3.59 -1.32 5.24
CA ASN A 185 4.77 -0.74 4.63
C ASN A 185 4.58 -0.56 3.12
N LEU A 186 4.72 0.68 2.65
CA LEU A 186 4.63 1.04 1.23
C LEU A 186 6.02 1.33 0.61
N GLY A 187 7.08 1.24 1.42
CA GLY A 187 8.45 1.56 1.00
C GLY A 187 9.10 0.46 0.19
N MET A 188 9.26 0.66 -1.10
CA MET A 188 10.01 -0.24 -1.98
C MET A 188 11.52 -0.19 -1.69
N ASN A 189 12.21 -1.33 -1.87
CA ASN A 189 13.68 -1.47 -1.71
C ASN A 189 14.21 -1.07 -0.30
N ARG A 190 13.46 -1.41 0.75
CA ARG A 190 13.82 -1.14 2.15
C ARG A 190 14.19 -2.39 2.96
N GLY A 191 14.17 -3.55 2.32
CA GLY A 191 14.47 -4.83 2.98
C GLY A 191 13.24 -5.60 3.43
N ASP A 192 12.04 -5.10 3.15
CA ASP A 192 10.79 -5.83 3.27
C ASP A 192 10.58 -6.71 2.03
N GLU A 193 9.73 -7.70 2.14
CA GLU A 193 9.43 -8.62 1.06
C GLU A 193 8.62 -7.95 -0.06
N PRO A 194 9.08 -8.04 -1.34
CA PRO A 194 8.41 -7.38 -2.45
C PRO A 194 6.93 -7.74 -2.61
N ALA A 195 6.57 -9.01 -2.39
CA ALA A 195 5.19 -9.46 -2.47
C ALA A 195 4.29 -8.80 -1.42
N ARG A 196 4.77 -8.69 -0.17
CA ARG A 196 4.04 -8.01 0.91
C ARG A 196 3.86 -6.51 0.64
N VAL A 197 4.91 -5.84 0.14
CA VAL A 197 4.81 -4.42 -0.21
C VAL A 197 3.86 -4.21 -1.39
N THR A 198 3.85 -5.12 -2.37
CA THR A 198 2.90 -5.08 -3.48
C THR A 198 1.46 -5.22 -2.99
N GLU A 199 1.21 -6.18 -2.10
CA GLU A 199 -0.11 -6.34 -1.47
C GLU A 199 -0.50 -5.12 -0.64
N ASN A 200 0.40 -4.55 0.14
CA ASN A 200 0.15 -3.31 0.88
C ASN A 200 -0.24 -2.15 -0.06
N TRP A 201 0.40 -2.03 -1.22
CA TRP A 201 0.03 -1.03 -2.22
C TRP A 201 -1.37 -1.28 -2.79
N ASN A 202 -1.71 -2.54 -3.09
CA ASN A 202 -3.04 -2.90 -3.57
C ASN A 202 -4.12 -2.46 -2.56
N ARG A 203 -3.94 -2.82 -1.29
CA ARG A 203 -4.83 -2.44 -0.19
C ARG A 203 -4.97 -0.94 -0.01
N PHE A 204 -3.85 -0.22 -0.08
CA PHE A 204 -3.84 1.24 0.07
C PHE A 204 -4.55 1.94 -1.08
N LEU A 205 -4.31 1.52 -2.33
CA LEU A 205 -4.99 2.07 -3.51
C LEU A 205 -6.51 1.85 -3.43
N ASP A 206 -6.96 0.65 -3.06
CA ASP A 206 -8.38 0.35 -2.87
C ASP A 206 -9.01 1.24 -1.79
N SER A 207 -8.36 1.39 -0.64
CA SER A 207 -8.86 2.23 0.46
C SER A 207 -8.86 3.73 0.11
N ALA A 208 -7.98 4.18 -0.77
CA ALA A 208 -7.95 5.53 -1.32
C ALA A 208 -9.04 5.75 -2.38
N GLY A 209 -9.69 4.68 -2.89
CA GLY A 209 -10.70 4.73 -3.95
C GLY A 209 -10.08 4.83 -5.35
N ILE A 210 -8.86 4.31 -5.53
CA ILE A 210 -8.12 4.34 -6.79
C ILE A 210 -8.16 2.96 -7.43
N SER A 211 -8.77 2.89 -8.61
CA SER A 211 -8.84 1.68 -9.41
C SER A 211 -7.50 1.38 -10.10
N GLY A 212 -7.15 0.11 -10.20
CA GLY A 212 -5.91 -0.34 -10.85
C GLY A 212 -4.75 -0.48 -9.87
N ARG A 213 -3.62 -1.05 -10.36
CA ARG A 213 -2.46 -1.44 -9.56
C ARG A 213 -1.17 -0.71 -9.98
N SER A 214 -1.31 0.32 -10.82
CA SER A 214 -0.19 1.10 -11.34
C SER A 214 -0.34 2.57 -10.97
N PHE A 215 0.78 3.20 -10.64
CA PHE A 215 0.86 4.60 -10.25
C PHE A 215 2.18 5.23 -10.70
N VAL A 216 2.27 6.53 -10.67
CA VAL A 216 3.51 7.27 -10.92
C VAL A 216 4.23 7.49 -9.61
N CYS A 217 5.47 7.04 -9.54
CA CYS A 217 6.40 7.34 -8.45
C CYS A 217 7.82 7.41 -8.97
N GLY A 218 8.76 7.93 -8.18
CA GLY A 218 10.16 8.01 -8.55
C GLY A 218 11.11 7.99 -7.36
N LYS A 219 12.39 8.24 -7.64
CA LYS A 219 13.41 8.34 -6.63
C LYS A 219 13.42 9.75 -6.03
N GLN A 220 12.86 9.88 -4.83
CA GLN A 220 12.89 11.12 -4.06
C GLN A 220 14.31 11.37 -3.52
N VAL A 221 14.83 12.56 -3.76
CA VAL A 221 16.21 12.96 -3.43
C VAL A 221 16.27 14.18 -2.51
N HIS A 222 15.11 14.63 -2.00
CA HIS A 222 14.93 15.86 -1.22
C HIS A 222 15.35 17.11 -2.02
N GLY A 223 15.09 17.08 -3.33
CA GLY A 223 15.26 18.19 -4.26
C GLY A 223 13.97 18.98 -4.47
N SER A 224 13.98 19.89 -5.46
CA SER A 224 12.83 20.73 -5.80
C SER A 224 12.25 20.44 -7.20
N ARG A 225 12.69 19.36 -7.84
CA ARG A 225 12.22 19.01 -9.17
C ARG A 225 10.81 18.44 -9.12
N VAL A 226 9.91 19.03 -9.92
CA VAL A 226 8.55 18.53 -10.18
C VAL A 226 8.43 18.13 -11.64
N VAL A 227 7.75 17.02 -11.93
CA VAL A 227 7.66 16.42 -13.28
C VAL A 227 6.21 16.27 -13.67
N THR A 228 5.86 16.70 -14.89
CA THR A 228 4.57 16.37 -15.49
C THR A 228 4.56 14.90 -15.92
N ALA A 229 3.59 14.15 -15.42
CA ALA A 229 3.47 12.72 -15.61
C ALA A 229 2.20 12.35 -16.40
N GLY A 230 2.24 11.21 -17.08
CA GLY A 230 1.11 10.65 -17.83
C GLY A 230 1.06 9.12 -17.72
N ARG A 231 0.12 8.47 -18.41
CA ARG A 231 -0.08 7.01 -18.37
C ARG A 231 1.17 6.20 -18.68
N LYS A 232 2.00 6.68 -19.60
CA LYS A 232 3.28 6.02 -19.95
C LYS A 232 4.27 5.90 -18.80
N ASP A 233 4.08 6.72 -17.76
CA ASP A 233 4.97 6.80 -16.58
C ASP A 233 4.46 5.95 -15.41
N MET A 234 3.27 5.36 -15.54
CA MET A 234 2.66 4.49 -14.53
C MET A 234 3.37 3.13 -14.45
N ARG A 235 3.49 2.60 -13.25
CA ARG A 235 4.10 1.29 -12.97
C ARG A 235 3.44 0.65 -11.76
N PRO A 236 3.36 -0.69 -11.69
CA PRO A 236 3.03 -1.38 -10.45
C PRO A 236 4.15 -1.20 -9.42
N ALA A 237 3.87 -1.51 -8.17
CA ALA A 237 4.90 -1.63 -7.14
C ALA A 237 5.97 -2.61 -7.62
N TYR A 238 7.25 -2.26 -7.45
CA TYR A 238 8.41 -2.99 -8.00
C TYR A 238 8.48 -3.13 -9.53
N GLY A 239 7.61 -2.48 -10.29
CA GLY A 239 7.71 -2.41 -11.75
C GLY A 239 9.06 -1.83 -12.21
N LYS A 240 9.57 -2.30 -13.36
CA LYS A 240 10.89 -1.92 -13.89
C LYS A 240 11.02 -0.40 -14.07
N GLY A 241 12.06 0.16 -13.45
CA GLY A 241 12.53 1.53 -13.62
C GLY A 241 11.71 2.55 -12.82
N PHE A 242 12.37 3.25 -11.91
CA PHE A 242 11.85 4.49 -11.38
C PHE A 242 11.88 5.56 -12.46
N MET A 243 10.93 6.50 -12.41
CA MET A 243 11.09 7.77 -13.11
C MET A 243 12.34 8.49 -12.59
N ASN A 244 12.77 9.52 -13.31
CA ASN A 244 13.89 10.38 -12.92
C ASN A 244 13.85 10.80 -11.46
N GLU A 245 14.99 11.16 -10.91
CA GLU A 245 15.08 11.77 -9.57
C GLU A 245 14.23 13.03 -9.50
N CYS A 246 13.17 13.00 -8.69
CA CYS A 246 12.26 14.13 -8.46
C CYS A 246 11.48 13.91 -7.17
N ASP A 247 10.98 15.01 -6.62
CA ASP A 247 10.26 15.04 -5.36
C ASP A 247 8.80 15.52 -5.52
N GLY A 248 8.32 15.69 -6.76
CA GLY A 248 6.95 16.04 -7.06
C GLY A 248 6.50 15.64 -8.46
N TYR A 249 5.21 15.39 -8.57
CA TYR A 249 4.53 15.07 -9.83
C TYR A 249 3.29 15.90 -10.01
N VAL A 250 2.97 16.23 -11.25
CA VAL A 250 1.74 16.91 -11.65
C VAL A 250 1.14 16.23 -12.88
N THR A 251 -0.19 16.19 -12.96
CA THR A 251 -0.91 15.67 -14.13
C THR A 251 -2.28 16.34 -14.29
N ALA A 252 -2.75 16.41 -15.54
CA ALA A 252 -4.14 16.69 -15.90
C ALA A 252 -4.79 15.47 -16.58
N GLU A 253 -4.10 14.32 -16.63
CA GLU A 253 -4.57 13.11 -17.29
C GLU A 253 -5.39 12.25 -16.33
N PRO A 254 -6.70 12.00 -16.60
CA PRO A 254 -7.54 11.16 -15.74
C PRO A 254 -7.03 9.73 -15.65
N GLY A 255 -7.14 9.13 -14.44
CA GLY A 255 -6.74 7.75 -14.18
C GLY A 255 -5.21 7.57 -14.14
N VAL A 256 -4.46 8.63 -13.84
CA VAL A 256 -3.02 8.60 -13.58
C VAL A 256 -2.78 8.89 -12.09
N PRO A 257 -2.68 7.89 -11.22
CA PRO A 257 -2.39 8.09 -9.81
C PRO A 257 -0.96 8.58 -9.61
N LEU A 258 -0.78 9.63 -8.81
CA LEU A 258 0.51 10.17 -8.39
C LEU A 258 0.78 9.76 -6.96
N ALA A 259 1.98 9.22 -6.67
CA ALA A 259 2.35 8.74 -5.35
C ALA A 259 3.67 9.34 -4.85
N ILE A 260 3.71 9.69 -3.56
CA ILE A 260 4.88 10.20 -2.84
C ILE A 260 5.07 9.38 -1.55
N PHE A 261 6.32 9.04 -1.24
CA PHE A 261 6.70 8.32 -0.03
C PHE A 261 7.16 9.28 1.05
N THR A 262 6.77 9.02 2.29
CA THR A 262 7.24 9.78 3.45
C THR A 262 7.54 8.89 4.66
N ALA A 263 8.27 9.45 5.59
CA ALA A 263 8.34 9.13 7.00
C ALA A 263 9.01 10.32 7.67
N ASP A 264 8.22 11.18 8.26
CA ASP A 264 8.50 12.48 8.86
C ASP A 264 8.38 13.69 7.91
N CYS A 265 8.83 13.62 6.64
CA CYS A 265 8.64 14.72 5.70
C CYS A 265 7.16 14.94 5.40
N VAL A 266 6.78 16.18 5.06
CA VAL A 266 5.39 16.55 4.78
C VAL A 266 4.97 16.03 3.40
N PRO A 267 4.00 15.10 3.30
CA PRO A 267 3.35 14.78 2.05
C PRO A 267 2.32 15.86 1.73
N LEU A 268 2.39 16.43 0.54
CA LEU A 268 1.47 17.48 0.09
C LEU A 268 0.71 17.01 -1.15
N LEU A 269 -0.62 17.00 -1.08
CA LEU A 269 -1.52 16.78 -2.21
C LEU A 269 -2.17 18.10 -2.61
N LEU A 270 -2.21 18.36 -3.92
CA LEU A 270 -2.82 19.55 -4.52
C LEU A 270 -3.85 19.13 -5.57
N GLU A 271 -4.99 19.81 -5.62
CA GLU A 271 -6.04 19.63 -6.61
C GLU A 271 -6.57 21.00 -7.06
N ASP A 272 -6.59 21.25 -8.34
CA ASP A 272 -7.46 22.26 -8.95
C ASP A 272 -8.69 21.54 -9.51
N PRO A 273 -9.84 21.60 -8.83
CA PRO A 273 -11.04 20.88 -9.25
C PRO A 273 -11.73 21.52 -10.47
N VAL A 274 -11.43 22.79 -10.77
CA VAL A 274 -11.98 23.53 -11.91
C VAL A 274 -11.28 23.09 -13.20
N HIS A 275 -9.95 23.12 -13.21
CA HIS A 275 -9.14 22.83 -14.39
C HIS A 275 -8.70 21.36 -14.46
N LYS A 276 -9.09 20.52 -13.46
CA LYS A 276 -8.75 19.10 -13.40
C LYS A 276 -7.24 18.87 -13.46
N VAL A 277 -6.50 19.52 -12.57
CA VAL A 277 -5.05 19.34 -12.42
C VAL A 277 -4.76 18.92 -11.00
N ILE A 278 -3.93 17.89 -10.84
CA ILE A 278 -3.51 17.38 -9.52
C ILE A 278 -1.99 17.33 -9.40
N ALA A 279 -1.50 17.40 -8.15
CA ALA A 279 -0.11 17.16 -7.85
C ALA A 279 0.07 16.39 -6.54
N ALA A 280 1.18 15.64 -6.45
CA ALA A 280 1.69 15.03 -5.23
C ALA A 280 3.15 15.45 -5.03
N VAL A 281 3.47 15.98 -3.84
CA VAL A 281 4.74 16.67 -3.58
C VAL A 281 5.34 16.21 -2.25
N HIS A 282 6.64 15.91 -2.25
CA HIS A 282 7.43 15.55 -1.08
C HIS A 282 8.12 16.78 -0.50
N CYS A 283 7.53 17.39 0.52
CA CYS A 283 8.04 18.58 1.18
C CYS A 283 8.91 18.21 2.39
N GLY A 284 10.14 17.74 2.16
CA GLY A 284 11.18 17.70 3.19
C GLY A 284 11.75 19.11 3.38
N TRP A 285 12.44 19.39 4.50
CA TRP A 285 12.96 20.73 4.76
C TRP A 285 13.90 21.26 3.66
N ARG A 286 14.71 20.38 3.04
CA ARG A 286 15.57 20.74 1.91
C ARG A 286 14.77 21.05 0.64
N SER A 287 13.76 20.24 0.36
CA SER A 287 12.87 20.44 -0.79
C SER A 287 12.11 21.76 -0.66
N THR A 288 11.55 22.03 0.53
CA THR A 288 10.86 23.27 0.86
C THR A 288 11.80 24.48 0.76
N ALA A 289 13.00 24.40 1.36
CA ALA A 289 14.02 25.47 1.23
C ALA A 289 14.45 25.74 -0.22
N SER A 290 14.27 24.76 -1.10
CA SER A 290 14.57 24.86 -2.54
C SER A 290 13.33 25.15 -3.40
N ASP A 291 12.26 25.71 -2.81
CA ASP A 291 11.05 26.17 -3.49
C ASP A 291 10.21 25.06 -4.18
N ILE A 292 10.15 23.85 -3.63
CA ILE A 292 9.40 22.76 -4.28
C ILE A 292 7.89 23.07 -4.42
N GLU A 293 7.30 23.76 -3.44
CA GLU A 293 5.89 24.19 -3.46
C GLU A 293 5.63 25.15 -4.64
N LYS A 294 6.54 26.10 -4.86
CA LYS A 294 6.47 27.03 -5.99
C LYS A 294 6.57 26.28 -7.31
N ASN A 295 7.55 25.39 -7.44
CA ASN A 295 7.74 24.60 -8.65
C ASN A 295 6.51 23.71 -8.95
N ALA A 296 5.84 23.20 -7.93
CA ALA A 296 4.61 22.42 -8.09
C ALA A 296 3.45 23.29 -8.61
N ILE A 297 3.23 24.46 -8.02
CA ILE A 297 2.17 25.38 -8.44
C ILE A 297 2.44 25.90 -9.86
N GLU A 298 3.69 26.27 -10.20
CA GLU A 298 4.07 26.66 -11.54
C GLU A 298 3.84 25.54 -12.57
N ALA A 299 4.17 24.30 -12.21
CA ALA A 299 3.91 23.13 -13.07
C ALA A 299 2.40 22.86 -13.24
N MET A 300 1.59 23.06 -12.20
CA MET A 300 0.13 22.99 -12.29
C MET A 300 -0.43 24.12 -13.17
N ALA A 301 0.10 25.34 -13.05
CA ALA A 301 -0.32 26.49 -13.87
C ALA A 301 -0.01 26.29 -15.37
N VAL A 302 1.09 25.62 -15.72
CA VAL A 302 1.39 25.21 -17.11
C VAL A 302 0.31 24.29 -17.68
N LEU A 303 -0.37 23.51 -16.83
CA LEU A 303 -1.50 22.65 -17.20
C LEU A 303 -2.87 23.35 -17.10
N GLY A 304 -2.88 24.65 -16.77
CA GLY A 304 -4.09 25.49 -16.75
C GLY A 304 -4.66 25.75 -15.37
N ALA A 305 -4.04 25.27 -14.29
CA ALA A 305 -4.52 25.52 -12.93
C ALA A 305 -4.32 26.99 -12.52
N GLU A 306 -5.24 27.48 -11.69
CA GLU A 306 -5.19 28.83 -11.10
C GLU A 306 -4.92 28.72 -9.60
N PRO A 307 -3.91 29.44 -9.03
CA PRO A 307 -3.55 29.32 -7.61
C PRO A 307 -4.73 29.53 -6.64
N SER A 308 -5.68 30.41 -6.95
CA SER A 308 -6.89 30.64 -6.13
C SER A 308 -7.86 29.48 -6.10
N ASP A 309 -7.84 28.61 -7.13
CA ASP A 309 -8.72 27.45 -7.23
C ASP A 309 -8.08 26.19 -6.66
N ILE A 310 -6.75 26.22 -6.45
CA ILE A 310 -6.02 25.07 -5.89
C ILE A 310 -6.43 24.83 -4.42
N ARG A 311 -6.76 23.58 -4.15
CA ARG A 311 -6.97 23.03 -2.82
C ARG A 311 -5.76 22.19 -2.43
N ALA A 312 -5.32 22.31 -1.19
CA ALA A 312 -4.13 21.67 -0.68
C ALA A 312 -4.43 20.86 0.58
N ALA A 313 -3.81 19.71 0.70
CA ALA A 313 -3.82 18.91 1.92
C ALA A 313 -2.40 18.47 2.27
N ALA A 314 -1.90 18.92 3.43
CA ALA A 314 -0.63 18.47 4.00
C ALA A 314 -0.91 17.33 4.99
N GLY A 315 -0.36 16.15 4.73
CA GLY A 315 -0.60 14.93 5.48
C GLY A 315 0.27 14.76 6.73
N PRO A 316 0.25 13.55 7.35
CA PRO A 316 1.02 13.24 8.55
C PRO A 316 2.51 13.48 8.35
N ALA A 317 3.13 14.19 9.29
CA ALA A 317 4.55 14.51 9.25
C ALA A 317 5.11 14.68 10.68
N ILE A 318 6.41 14.74 10.83
CA ILE A 318 7.01 15.13 12.11
C ILE A 318 6.64 16.59 12.41
N ASP A 319 6.17 16.85 13.63
CA ASP A 319 5.64 18.15 13.99
C ASP A 319 6.58 18.89 14.96
N ARG A 320 6.25 20.17 15.28
CA ARG A 320 6.98 21.03 16.21
C ARG A 320 7.31 20.37 17.55
N CYS A 321 6.48 19.44 18.03
CA CYS A 321 6.75 18.70 19.28
C CYS A 321 8.02 17.82 19.20
N CYS A 322 8.41 17.36 18.00
CA CYS A 322 9.46 16.36 17.79
C CYS A 322 10.52 16.76 16.75
N PHE A 323 10.25 17.75 15.91
CA PHE A 323 11.17 18.13 14.83
C PHE A 323 12.25 19.10 15.32
N GLU A 324 13.22 18.55 16.05
CA GLU A 324 14.42 19.26 16.47
C GLU A 324 15.39 19.46 15.30
N VAL A 325 15.80 20.70 15.05
CA VAL A 325 16.67 21.11 13.94
C VAL A 325 17.79 22.05 14.42
N GLY A 326 18.84 22.16 13.62
CA GLY A 326 19.90 23.15 13.82
C GLY A 326 19.53 24.54 13.27
N PRO A 327 20.38 25.54 13.56
CA PRO A 327 20.19 26.92 13.09
C PRO A 327 20.15 27.02 11.56
N GLU A 328 20.92 26.18 10.86
CA GLU A 328 20.99 26.14 9.39
C GLU A 328 19.63 25.88 8.73
N VAL A 329 18.74 25.12 9.40
CA VAL A 329 17.39 24.86 8.88
C VAL A 329 16.50 26.08 9.08
N ILE A 330 16.63 26.76 10.23
CA ILE A 330 15.87 28.00 10.51
C ILE A 330 16.30 29.11 9.56
N ASP A 331 17.60 29.24 9.28
CA ASP A 331 18.11 30.24 8.35
C ASP A 331 17.60 29.98 6.92
N ALA A 332 17.61 28.72 6.47
CA ALA A 332 17.03 28.36 5.17
C ALA A 332 15.52 28.66 5.08
N MET A 333 14.77 28.44 6.16
CA MET A 333 13.35 28.79 6.18
C MET A 333 13.14 30.31 6.25
N ARG A 334 14.04 31.06 6.93
CA ARG A 334 14.01 32.51 6.96
C ARG A 334 14.25 33.13 5.58
N ASP A 335 15.17 32.55 4.80
CA ASP A 335 15.39 32.97 3.42
C ASP A 335 14.14 32.76 2.55
N LEU A 336 13.32 31.75 2.87
CA LEU A 336 12.11 31.39 2.12
C LEU A 336 10.89 32.26 2.47
N ILE A 337 10.63 32.51 3.79
CA ILE A 337 9.41 33.20 4.29
C ILE A 337 9.69 34.44 5.14
N GLY A 338 10.95 34.89 5.18
CA GLY A 338 11.34 36.09 5.94
C GLY A 338 11.19 35.90 7.45
N ASN A 339 10.90 37.00 8.15
CA ASN A 339 10.75 37.00 9.61
C ASN A 339 9.51 36.24 10.10
N ASP A 340 8.59 35.87 9.22
CA ASP A 340 7.42 35.09 9.58
C ASP A 340 7.77 33.67 10.07
N ILE A 341 9.01 33.21 9.82
CA ILE A 341 9.52 31.96 10.37
C ILE A 341 9.44 31.91 11.91
N GLU A 342 9.53 33.05 12.60
CA GLU A 342 9.47 33.13 14.06
C GLU A 342 8.16 32.59 14.65
N LYS A 343 7.09 32.50 13.87
CA LYS A 343 5.80 31.90 14.23
C LYS A 343 5.84 30.36 14.25
N TYR A 344 6.80 29.78 13.53
CA TYR A 344 6.85 28.35 13.20
C TYR A 344 7.93 27.57 13.92
N TYR A 345 8.71 28.19 14.80
CA TYR A 345 9.63 27.45 15.65
C TYR A 345 9.59 27.88 17.12
N GLY A 346 10.13 27.03 17.98
CA GLY A 346 10.45 27.35 19.36
C GLY A 346 11.88 27.00 19.65
N GLN A 347 12.54 27.73 20.56
CA GLN A 347 13.90 27.42 20.98
C GLN A 347 13.90 26.35 22.07
N ARG A 348 14.82 25.39 21.98
CA ARG A 348 15.08 24.37 22.99
C ARG A 348 16.59 24.20 23.15
N ALA A 349 17.15 24.80 24.20
CA ALA A 349 18.60 24.91 24.41
C ALA A 349 19.29 25.55 23.18
N ASP A 350 20.24 24.86 22.56
CA ASP A 350 20.96 25.27 21.35
C ASP A 350 20.29 24.81 20.04
N LYS A 351 19.07 24.22 20.13
CA LYS A 351 18.29 23.69 19.01
C LYS A 351 16.97 24.40 18.88
N PHE A 352 16.30 24.12 17.77
CA PHE A 352 14.99 24.66 17.43
C PHE A 352 13.99 23.55 17.18
N MET A 353 12.76 23.77 17.60
CA MET A 353 11.63 22.87 17.36
C MET A 353 10.78 23.47 16.23
N LEU A 354 10.89 22.95 15.02
CA LEU A 354 10.30 23.50 13.79
C LEU A 354 8.94 22.90 13.48
N ASP A 355 7.97 23.76 13.13
CA ASP A 355 6.69 23.41 12.49
C ASP A 355 6.83 23.50 10.96
N LEU A 356 7.31 22.43 10.31
CA LEU A 356 7.48 22.42 8.87
C LEU A 356 6.13 22.42 8.12
N ARG A 357 5.08 21.79 8.68
CA ARG A 357 3.73 21.83 8.08
C ARG A 357 3.18 23.26 8.05
N GLY A 358 3.40 24.00 9.13
CA GLY A 358 3.04 25.42 9.22
C GLY A 358 3.81 26.28 8.21
N VAL A 359 5.11 26.02 8.02
CA VAL A 359 5.93 26.70 6.98
C VAL A 359 5.41 26.40 5.57
N VAL A 360 5.15 25.12 5.25
CA VAL A 360 4.56 24.72 3.95
C VAL A 360 3.22 25.42 3.72
N ARG A 361 2.33 25.42 4.73
CA ARG A 361 1.06 26.13 4.64
C ARG A 361 1.26 27.64 4.37
N HIS A 362 2.16 28.28 5.10
CA HIS A 362 2.48 29.72 4.91
C HIS A 362 3.00 29.97 3.49
N ARG A 363 3.89 29.12 3.00
CA ARG A 363 4.44 29.24 1.65
C ARG A 363 3.36 29.13 0.57
N LEU A 364 2.40 28.20 0.71
CA LEU A 364 1.28 28.08 -0.22
C LEU A 364 0.41 29.33 -0.27
N ILE A 365 0.16 29.98 0.89
CA ILE A 365 -0.57 31.26 0.94
C ILE A 365 0.23 32.36 0.20
N MET A 366 1.54 32.47 0.41
CA MET A 366 2.39 33.42 -0.32
C MET A 366 2.37 33.18 -1.83
N LEU A 367 2.14 31.95 -2.28
CA LEU A 367 2.04 31.55 -3.69
C LEU A 367 0.63 31.71 -4.27
N GLY A 368 -0.32 32.27 -3.52
CA GLY A 368 -1.64 32.68 -4.00
C GLY A 368 -2.78 31.72 -3.69
N LEU A 369 -2.56 30.63 -2.94
CA LEU A 369 -3.65 29.79 -2.48
C LEU A 369 -4.45 30.51 -1.39
N LEU A 370 -5.77 30.30 -1.39
CA LEU A 370 -6.65 30.82 -0.35
C LEU A 370 -6.44 30.04 0.96
N PRO A 371 -6.33 30.71 2.14
CA PRO A 371 -6.08 30.04 3.41
C PRO A 371 -7.10 28.95 3.77
N GLU A 372 -8.37 29.13 3.39
CA GLU A 372 -9.48 28.18 3.55
C GLU A 372 -9.36 26.93 2.67
N ASN A 373 -8.58 27.01 1.60
CA ASN A 373 -8.31 25.90 0.70
C ASN A 373 -7.13 25.03 1.14
N ILE A 374 -6.52 25.32 2.32
CA ILE A 374 -5.33 24.59 2.80
C ILE A 374 -5.66 23.87 4.10
N GLY A 375 -5.73 22.55 4.03
CA GLY A 375 -6.00 21.66 5.17
C GLY A 375 -4.76 20.91 5.67
N LEU A 376 -4.76 20.60 6.96
CA LEU A 376 -3.79 19.71 7.60
C LEU A 376 -4.52 18.41 7.96
N VAL A 377 -3.89 17.26 7.69
CA VAL A 377 -4.47 15.92 7.92
C VAL A 377 -3.50 15.10 8.76
N GLY A 378 -4.02 14.39 9.75
CA GLY A 378 -3.23 13.52 10.62
C GLY A 378 -2.31 14.29 11.58
N ASP A 379 -1.52 13.53 12.31
CA ASP A 379 -0.77 13.97 13.49
C ASP A 379 0.75 13.85 13.29
N CYS A 380 1.50 14.14 14.36
CA CYS A 380 2.96 13.98 14.39
C CYS A 380 3.34 12.51 14.25
N THR A 381 4.11 12.16 13.21
CA THR A 381 4.54 10.80 12.94
C THR A 381 5.38 10.18 14.06
N MET A 382 6.16 10.99 14.78
CA MET A 382 7.01 10.50 15.87
C MET A 382 6.24 10.33 17.20
N CYS A 383 5.20 11.13 17.45
CA CYS A 383 4.37 11.02 18.65
C CYS A 383 3.40 9.83 18.61
N HIS A 384 3.04 9.40 17.40
CA HIS A 384 2.06 8.33 17.17
C HIS A 384 2.69 7.14 16.43
N PRO A 385 3.62 6.40 17.07
CA PRO A 385 4.34 5.29 16.44
C PRO A 385 3.43 4.10 16.10
N ASP A 386 2.27 3.99 16.75
CA ASP A 386 1.27 2.94 16.45
C ASP A 386 0.52 3.22 15.14
N ASP A 387 0.48 4.48 14.69
CA ASP A 387 -0.23 4.89 13.48
C ASP A 387 0.72 5.22 12.33
N TYR A 388 1.98 5.58 12.61
CA TYR A 388 2.89 6.09 11.58
C TYR A 388 4.31 5.53 11.71
N TYR A 389 4.99 5.40 10.58
CA TYR A 389 6.43 5.23 10.55
C TYR A 389 7.12 6.59 10.71
N SER A 390 8.14 6.64 11.58
CA SER A 390 8.98 7.83 11.77
C SER A 390 10.45 7.49 11.58
N HIS A 391 11.11 8.19 10.68
CA HIS A 391 12.57 8.08 10.46
C HIS A 391 13.35 8.54 11.68
N ARG A 392 12.94 9.66 12.27
CA ARG A 392 13.56 10.26 13.46
C ARG A 392 13.36 9.36 14.69
N GLY A 393 12.14 8.86 14.90
CA GLY A 393 11.78 8.04 16.04
C GLY A 393 12.53 6.70 16.07
N THR A 394 12.72 6.09 14.92
CA THR A 394 13.35 4.75 14.78
C THR A 394 14.81 4.80 14.32
N LYS A 395 15.41 5.99 14.18
CA LYS A 395 16.77 6.19 13.66
C LYS A 395 16.99 5.52 12.28
N GLY A 396 15.94 5.53 11.44
CA GLY A 396 15.98 5.00 10.09
C GLY A 396 15.49 3.56 9.91
N ASN A 397 15.34 2.78 10.99
CA ASN A 397 14.83 1.40 10.93
C ASN A 397 13.30 1.39 10.88
N ARG A 398 12.72 1.43 9.68
CA ARG A 398 11.28 1.64 9.51
C ARG A 398 10.77 1.29 8.13
N GLY A 399 9.47 1.08 8.02
CA GLY A 399 8.73 1.13 6.76
C GLY A 399 8.58 2.56 6.22
N SER A 400 7.78 2.74 5.20
CA SER A 400 7.44 4.05 4.64
C SER A 400 5.93 4.21 4.53
N LEU A 401 5.47 5.41 4.84
CA LEU A 401 4.15 5.89 4.50
C LEU A 401 4.13 6.35 3.03
N ALA A 402 2.94 6.53 2.49
CA ALA A 402 2.74 7.17 1.19
C ALA A 402 1.50 8.06 1.19
N CYS A 403 1.45 8.98 0.25
CA CYS A 403 0.20 9.61 -0.16
C CYS A 403 -0.03 9.37 -1.66
N VAL A 404 -1.29 9.37 -2.05
CA VAL A 404 -1.70 9.13 -3.44
C VAL A 404 -2.88 10.03 -3.80
N ILE A 405 -2.95 10.47 -5.08
CA ILE A 405 -4.04 11.26 -5.63
C ILE A 405 -4.26 10.90 -7.11
N SER A 406 -5.53 10.84 -7.54
CA SER A 406 -5.91 10.52 -8.93
C SER A 406 -7.17 11.27 -9.35
N LEU A 407 -7.17 11.80 -10.58
CA LEU A 407 -8.36 12.37 -11.22
C LEU A 407 -9.33 11.27 -11.66
#